data_fde15de6cff761eaa630fb0fc9caa472
#
_entry.id   fde15de6cff761eaa630fb0fc9caa472
#
_cell.length_a   1.000
_cell.length_b   1.000
_cell.length_c   1.000
_cell.angle_alpha   90.00
_cell.angle_beta   90.00
_cell.angle_gamma   90.00
#
_symmetry.space_group_name_H-M   'P 1'
#
loop_
_entity.id
_entity.type
_entity.pdbx_description
1 polymer ?
#
loop_
_entity_poly.entity_id
_entity_poly.type
_entity_poly.pdbx_seq_one_letter_code
_entity_poly.pdbx_strand_id
1 'polypeptide(L)'
;MQMSYSTSTYSMTFGLRRSIATMQEMLGRHQKELTTGRIADPGVSLGSGARMGYILQNNLEETRAILATNRRITIRVDATQNALANLQQTAEAMRATFLVSQDNVTDPGALASQARTSLALLVSTLNSDDGDGFLFGGQRSDTAPIADYFAPTLSPARMALDAALIDPVAGFGFPADSPQVAQLTTQRIAEFIDGSFADLFSEASWKSQWSSASDAVLENRISLHQTIDASMSANDPALRKIAMAYVMVSELGISGMTNDGARTLIRKATATLDEGMALLKTSRARVGVMQQSIEIADENLQSYSDMLEIDATRLGAVDRSETATRINEVLTRIETAYALTARISQLSLTRYI
;
A
#
# COMPACT_ATOMS: atom_id res chain seq x y z
N MET A 1 8.34 51.67 69.60
CA MET A 1 9.60 51.08 69.08
C MET A 1 9.41 50.81 67.57
N GLN A 2 9.78 51.80 66.76
CA GLN A 2 9.69 51.65 65.30
C GLN A 2 10.95 50.93 64.81
N MET A 3 10.80 49.70 64.32
CA MET A 3 11.88 49.04 63.57
C MET A 3 11.92 49.61 62.18
N SER A 4 12.91 50.47 61.92
CA SER A 4 13.27 50.90 60.57
C SER A 4 14.01 49.76 59.84
N TYR A 5 13.31 49.10 58.95
CA TYR A 5 13.98 48.18 58.02
C TYR A 5 14.84 49.01 57.03
N SER A 6 16.12 49.14 57.31
CA SER A 6 17.09 49.66 56.34
C SER A 6 17.35 48.57 55.26
N THR A 7 16.63 48.55 54.21
CA THR A 7 16.97 47.72 53.05
C THR A 7 18.33 48.18 52.50
N SER A 8 19.34 47.29 52.50
CA SER A 8 20.66 47.56 51.96
C SER A 8 20.56 47.96 50.50
N THR A 9 21.28 49.06 50.13
CA THR A 9 21.38 49.53 48.75
C THR A 9 21.84 48.40 47.80
N TYR A 10 22.65 47.47 48.29
CA TYR A 10 23.05 46.25 47.58
C TYR A 10 21.86 45.31 47.26
N SER A 11 20.97 45.05 48.23
CA SER A 11 19.79 44.18 47.97
C SER A 11 18.81 44.83 46.99
N MET A 12 18.72 46.16 47.03
CA MET A 12 17.89 46.94 46.10
C MET A 12 18.43 46.93 44.67
N THR A 13 19.76 47.12 44.49
CA THR A 13 20.40 47.06 43.17
C THR A 13 20.41 45.63 42.61
N PHE A 14 20.58 44.60 43.45
CA PHE A 14 20.46 43.20 43.03
C PHE A 14 19.06 42.87 42.56
N GLY A 15 18.02 43.29 43.30
CA GLY A 15 16.61 43.12 42.90
C GLY A 15 16.27 43.78 41.56
N LEU A 16 16.79 45.03 41.33
CA LEU A 16 16.58 45.74 40.08
C LEU A 16 17.28 45.05 38.88
N ARG A 17 18.54 44.59 39.06
CA ARG A 17 19.22 43.82 38.01
C ARG A 17 18.51 42.56 37.62
N ARG A 18 17.99 41.79 38.59
CA ARG A 18 17.19 40.61 38.32
C ARG A 18 15.91 40.95 37.61
N SER A 19 15.22 42.02 37.98
CA SER A 19 14.02 42.51 37.29
C SER A 19 14.30 42.90 35.85
N ILE A 20 15.44 43.62 35.61
CA ILE A 20 15.86 43.97 34.24
C ILE A 20 16.12 42.70 33.39
N ALA A 21 16.82 41.71 33.93
CA ALA A 21 17.09 40.46 33.22
C ALA A 21 15.80 39.75 32.84
N THR A 22 14.83 39.67 33.77
CA THR A 22 13.52 39.09 33.49
C THR A 22 12.72 39.85 32.44
N MET A 23 12.79 41.19 32.46
CA MET A 23 12.15 42.04 31.45
C MET A 23 12.81 41.91 30.07
N GLN A 24 14.12 41.75 30.00
CA GLN A 24 14.84 41.48 28.74
C GLN A 24 14.46 40.11 28.15
N GLU A 25 14.29 39.09 29.00
CA GLU A 25 13.80 37.77 28.56
C GLU A 25 12.36 37.84 28.04
N MET A 26 11.48 38.60 28.73
CA MET A 26 10.11 38.85 28.25
C MET A 26 10.13 39.59 26.91
N LEU A 27 10.98 40.61 26.74
CA LEU A 27 11.14 41.34 25.50
C LEU A 27 11.53 40.40 24.36
N GLY A 28 12.54 39.55 24.58
CA GLY A 28 12.99 38.58 23.57
C GLY A 28 11.86 37.59 23.18
N ARG A 29 11.05 37.14 24.14
CA ARG A 29 9.88 36.31 23.85
C ARG A 29 8.84 37.02 22.99
N HIS A 30 8.45 38.24 23.39
CA HIS A 30 7.45 39.02 22.63
C HIS A 30 7.93 39.44 21.24
N GLN A 31 9.23 39.70 21.08
CA GLN A 31 9.82 39.96 19.75
C GLN A 31 9.73 38.72 18.85
N LYS A 32 10.01 37.53 19.39
CA LYS A 32 9.83 36.26 18.68
C LYS A 32 8.37 36.04 18.30
N GLU A 33 7.43 36.29 19.21
CA GLU A 33 5.98 36.19 18.99
C GLU A 33 5.51 37.15 17.89
N LEU A 34 5.97 38.40 17.91
CA LEU A 34 5.65 39.39 16.88
C LEU A 34 6.13 38.98 15.50
N THR A 35 7.36 38.46 15.45
CA THR A 35 8.03 38.07 14.19
C THR A 35 7.42 36.82 13.61
N THR A 36 7.13 35.82 14.44
CA THR A 36 6.60 34.52 14.01
C THR A 36 5.07 34.51 13.90
N GLY A 37 4.37 35.43 14.59
CA GLY A 37 2.92 35.41 14.75
C GLY A 37 2.40 34.28 15.65
N ARG A 38 3.29 33.60 16.35
CA ARG A 38 3.00 32.44 17.20
C ARG A 38 3.53 32.66 18.63
N ILE A 39 2.83 32.07 19.59
CA ILE A 39 3.23 32.01 20.99
C ILE A 39 4.63 31.38 21.08
N ALA A 40 5.57 32.09 21.75
CA ALA A 40 6.97 31.66 21.84
C ALA A 40 7.16 30.41 22.73
N ASP A 41 6.36 30.29 23.78
CA ASP A 41 6.36 29.18 24.72
C ASP A 41 4.91 28.75 25.04
N PRO A 42 4.37 27.79 24.26
CA PRO A 42 2.99 27.31 24.46
C PRO A 42 2.76 26.69 25.83
N GLY A 43 3.76 26.02 26.41
CA GLY A 43 3.66 25.37 27.70
C GLY A 43 3.40 26.32 28.85
N VAL A 44 4.06 27.49 28.82
CA VAL A 44 3.92 28.55 29.84
C VAL A 44 2.71 29.45 29.55
N SER A 45 2.47 29.77 28.28
CA SER A 45 1.49 30.80 27.90
C SER A 45 0.06 30.26 27.79
N LEU A 46 -0.13 29.01 27.34
CA LEU A 46 -1.44 28.42 27.12
C LEU A 46 -2.03 27.71 28.34
N GLY A 47 -1.23 27.40 29.38
CA GLY A 47 -1.71 26.67 30.53
C GLY A 47 -2.47 25.39 30.14
N SER A 48 -3.78 25.32 30.45
CA SER A 48 -4.65 24.18 30.04
C SER A 48 -4.77 24.03 28.52
N GLY A 49 -4.60 25.09 27.74
CA GLY A 49 -4.60 25.06 26.27
C GLY A 49 -3.40 24.34 25.68
N ALA A 50 -2.26 24.27 26.39
CA ALA A 50 -1.08 23.54 25.94
C ALA A 50 -1.39 22.04 25.71
N ARG A 51 -2.24 21.43 26.54
CA ARG A 51 -2.73 20.07 26.36
C ARG A 51 -3.50 19.92 25.05
N MET A 52 -4.37 20.87 24.72
CA MET A 52 -5.13 20.86 23.46
C MET A 52 -4.18 20.96 22.25
N GLY A 53 -3.19 21.85 22.30
CA GLY A 53 -2.17 21.96 21.26
C GLY A 53 -1.43 20.65 21.01
N TYR A 54 -1.07 19.94 22.09
CA TYR A 54 -0.42 18.63 21.96
C TYR A 54 -1.33 17.55 21.35
N ILE A 55 -2.62 17.53 21.73
CA ILE A 55 -3.61 16.62 21.13
C ILE A 55 -3.78 16.91 19.64
N LEU A 56 -3.92 18.17 19.25
CA LEU A 56 -4.04 18.57 17.84
C LEU A 56 -2.81 18.15 17.04
N GLN A 57 -1.63 18.34 17.61
CA GLN A 57 -0.38 17.94 16.94
C GLN A 57 -0.29 16.42 16.75
N ASN A 58 -0.60 15.64 17.78
CA ASN A 58 -0.59 14.17 17.67
C ASN A 58 -1.61 13.68 16.64
N ASN A 59 -2.82 14.23 16.64
CA ASN A 59 -3.84 13.85 15.65
C ASN A 59 -3.39 14.20 14.22
N LEU A 60 -2.73 15.34 14.04
CA LEU A 60 -2.19 15.77 12.75
C LEU A 60 -1.08 14.83 12.27
N GLU A 61 -0.16 14.43 13.16
CA GLU A 61 0.92 13.48 12.86
C GLU A 61 0.34 12.10 12.52
N GLU A 62 -0.65 11.61 13.28
CA GLU A 62 -1.33 10.34 12.99
C GLU A 62 -2.03 10.39 11.63
N THR A 63 -2.78 11.46 11.35
CA THR A 63 -3.49 11.63 10.07
C THR A 63 -2.51 11.65 8.89
N ARG A 64 -1.40 12.37 9.00
CA ARG A 64 -0.36 12.42 7.98
C ARG A 64 0.33 11.07 7.78
N ALA A 65 0.55 10.31 8.85
CA ALA A 65 1.12 8.97 8.77
C ALA A 65 0.19 8.01 8.02
N ILE A 66 -1.13 8.08 8.26
CA ILE A 66 -2.12 7.28 7.51
C ILE A 66 -2.11 7.69 6.03
N LEU A 67 -2.17 8.98 5.72
CA LEU A 67 -2.10 9.47 4.32
C LEU A 67 -0.83 9.01 3.60
N ALA A 68 0.32 9.01 4.27
CA ALA A 68 1.57 8.52 3.71
C ALA A 68 1.54 7.00 3.45
N THR A 69 0.87 6.23 4.33
CA THR A 69 0.65 4.80 4.14
C THR A 69 -0.30 4.54 2.98
N ASN A 70 -1.41 5.27 2.90
CA ASN A 70 -2.39 5.15 1.83
C ASN A 70 -1.78 5.38 0.45
N ARG A 71 -0.88 6.36 0.29
CA ARG A 71 -0.16 6.59 -0.98
C ARG A 71 0.63 5.35 -1.43
N ARG A 72 1.29 4.64 -0.52
CA ARG A 72 2.00 3.39 -0.85
C ARG A 72 1.04 2.28 -1.23
N ILE A 73 -0.08 2.16 -0.50
CA ILE A 73 -1.11 1.18 -0.81
C ILE A 73 -1.74 1.46 -2.17
N THR A 74 -2.04 2.72 -2.50
CA THR A 74 -2.58 3.12 -3.82
C THR A 74 -1.67 2.67 -4.95
N ILE A 75 -0.35 2.91 -4.85
CA ILE A 75 0.62 2.47 -5.86
C ILE A 75 0.54 0.94 -6.06
N ARG A 76 0.47 0.18 -4.96
CA ARG A 76 0.36 -1.29 -5.00
C ARG A 76 -0.95 -1.76 -5.62
N VAL A 77 -2.07 -1.17 -5.23
CA VAL A 77 -3.40 -1.52 -5.73
C VAL A 77 -3.54 -1.16 -7.21
N ASP A 78 -3.00 -0.01 -7.63
CA ASP A 78 -2.94 0.41 -9.04
C ASP A 78 -2.08 -0.53 -9.88
N ALA A 79 -0.91 -0.93 -9.38
CA ALA A 79 -0.06 -1.90 -10.04
C ALA A 79 -0.77 -3.25 -10.19
N THR A 80 -1.48 -3.71 -9.14
CA THR A 80 -2.29 -4.93 -9.17
C THR A 80 -3.42 -4.83 -10.21
N GLN A 81 -4.15 -3.71 -10.25
CA GLN A 81 -5.22 -3.48 -11.22
C GLN A 81 -4.70 -3.49 -12.66
N ASN A 82 -3.54 -2.87 -12.91
CA ASN A 82 -2.89 -2.86 -14.20
C ASN A 82 -2.43 -4.28 -14.61
N ALA A 83 -1.85 -5.03 -13.70
CA ALA A 83 -1.47 -6.43 -13.93
C ALA A 83 -2.68 -7.29 -14.30
N LEU A 84 -3.79 -7.18 -13.56
CA LEU A 84 -5.04 -7.90 -13.87
C LEU A 84 -5.66 -7.43 -15.20
N ALA A 85 -5.54 -6.15 -15.57
CA ALA A 85 -5.99 -5.64 -16.87
C ALA A 85 -5.21 -6.26 -18.02
N ASN A 86 -3.90 -6.37 -17.89
CA ASN A 86 -3.03 -7.01 -18.88
C ASN A 86 -3.35 -8.52 -19.02
N LEU A 87 -3.59 -9.21 -17.90
CA LEU A 87 -4.03 -10.61 -17.91
C LEU A 87 -5.36 -10.78 -18.62
N GLN A 88 -6.32 -9.89 -18.36
CA GLN A 88 -7.61 -9.91 -19.06
C GLN A 88 -7.43 -9.71 -20.57
N GLN A 89 -6.64 -8.75 -21.01
CA GLN A 89 -6.39 -8.49 -22.42
C GLN A 89 -5.74 -9.70 -23.12
N THR A 90 -4.77 -10.34 -22.45
CA THR A 90 -4.12 -11.56 -22.97
C THR A 90 -5.11 -12.71 -23.06
N ALA A 91 -5.97 -12.88 -22.05
CA ALA A 91 -7.00 -13.92 -22.05
C ALA A 91 -8.04 -13.68 -23.15
N GLU A 92 -8.47 -12.44 -23.38
CA GLU A 92 -9.39 -12.07 -24.47
C GLU A 92 -8.79 -12.36 -25.85
N ALA A 93 -7.49 -12.03 -26.07
CA ALA A 93 -6.79 -12.36 -27.30
C ALA A 93 -6.68 -13.87 -27.54
N MET A 94 -6.32 -14.63 -26.48
CA MET A 94 -6.23 -16.09 -26.57
C MET A 94 -7.60 -16.73 -26.81
N ARG A 95 -8.65 -16.22 -26.16
CA ARG A 95 -10.04 -16.64 -26.39
C ARG A 95 -10.45 -16.45 -27.85
N ALA A 96 -10.13 -15.29 -28.45
CA ALA A 96 -10.40 -15.02 -29.87
C ALA A 96 -9.69 -16.03 -30.77
N THR A 97 -8.44 -16.37 -30.47
CA THR A 97 -7.69 -17.41 -31.19
C THR A 97 -8.34 -18.79 -31.05
N PHE A 98 -8.77 -19.18 -29.85
CA PHE A 98 -9.48 -20.42 -29.59
C PHE A 98 -10.79 -20.50 -30.40
N LEU A 99 -11.58 -19.45 -30.41
CA LEU A 99 -12.86 -19.41 -31.14
C LEU A 99 -12.66 -19.61 -32.64
N VAL A 100 -11.67 -18.98 -33.24
CA VAL A 100 -11.35 -19.17 -34.66
C VAL A 100 -10.87 -20.59 -34.95
N SER A 101 -10.17 -21.21 -33.99
CA SER A 101 -9.63 -22.56 -34.13
C SER A 101 -10.66 -23.67 -33.83
N GLN A 102 -11.84 -23.36 -33.26
CA GLN A 102 -12.87 -24.37 -32.92
C GLN A 102 -13.41 -25.11 -34.15
N ASP A 103 -13.57 -24.42 -35.27
CA ASP A 103 -14.14 -25.02 -36.47
C ASP A 103 -13.10 -25.75 -37.32
N ASN A 104 -11.88 -25.24 -37.35
CA ASN A 104 -10.78 -25.85 -38.09
C ASN A 104 -9.44 -25.51 -37.41
N VAL A 105 -8.73 -26.52 -36.93
CA VAL A 105 -7.40 -26.37 -36.33
C VAL A 105 -6.37 -26.46 -37.47
N THR A 106 -6.07 -25.31 -38.07
CA THR A 106 -5.15 -25.26 -39.23
C THR A 106 -3.70 -25.50 -38.84
N ASP A 107 -3.28 -24.94 -37.69
CA ASP A 107 -1.92 -25.10 -37.15
C ASP A 107 -1.95 -25.33 -35.64
N PRO A 108 -2.11 -26.60 -35.21
CA PRO A 108 -2.10 -26.95 -33.80
C PRO A 108 -0.80 -26.60 -33.06
N GLY A 109 0.34 -26.63 -33.76
CA GLY A 109 1.66 -26.31 -33.18
C GLY A 109 1.80 -24.83 -32.84
N ALA A 110 1.36 -23.95 -33.78
CA ALA A 110 1.31 -22.52 -33.51
C ALA A 110 0.36 -22.18 -32.35
N LEU A 111 -0.80 -22.83 -32.29
CA LEU A 111 -1.76 -22.63 -31.20
C LEU A 111 -1.19 -23.05 -29.85
N ALA A 112 -0.51 -24.20 -29.77
CA ALA A 112 0.16 -24.66 -28.56
C ALA A 112 1.29 -23.69 -28.12
N SER A 113 2.07 -23.21 -29.08
CA SER A 113 3.13 -22.25 -28.81
C SER A 113 2.59 -20.90 -28.28
N GLN A 114 1.46 -20.43 -28.84
CA GLN A 114 0.81 -19.21 -28.38
C GLN A 114 0.23 -19.39 -26.97
N ALA A 115 -0.40 -20.53 -26.67
CA ALA A 115 -0.88 -20.86 -25.32
C ALA A 115 0.29 -20.93 -24.31
N ARG A 116 1.43 -21.50 -24.71
CA ARG A 116 2.65 -21.53 -23.89
C ARG A 116 3.19 -20.14 -23.59
N THR A 117 3.21 -19.25 -24.59
CA THR A 117 3.61 -17.85 -24.40
C THR A 117 2.66 -17.12 -23.45
N SER A 118 1.34 -17.36 -23.57
CA SER A 118 0.33 -16.77 -22.69
C SER A 118 0.47 -17.29 -21.24
N LEU A 119 0.81 -18.57 -21.06
CA LEU A 119 1.12 -19.14 -19.75
C LEU A 119 2.38 -18.51 -19.14
N ALA A 120 3.45 -18.36 -19.92
CA ALA A 120 4.68 -17.72 -19.45
C ALA A 120 4.42 -16.26 -19.04
N LEU A 121 3.61 -15.53 -19.81
CA LEU A 121 3.21 -14.16 -19.46
C LEU A 121 2.36 -14.11 -18.18
N LEU A 122 1.43 -15.07 -18.02
CA LEU A 122 0.65 -15.21 -16.77
C LEU A 122 1.59 -15.39 -15.58
N VAL A 123 2.52 -16.34 -15.62
CA VAL A 123 3.48 -16.62 -14.55
C VAL A 123 4.35 -15.37 -14.26
N SER A 124 4.85 -14.72 -15.30
CA SER A 124 5.65 -13.49 -15.16
C SER A 124 4.84 -12.37 -14.51
N THR A 125 3.58 -12.18 -14.92
CA THR A 125 2.71 -11.14 -14.35
C THR A 125 2.37 -11.44 -12.89
N LEU A 126 2.13 -12.70 -12.53
CA LEU A 126 1.88 -13.09 -11.14
C LEU A 126 3.12 -12.95 -10.25
N ASN A 127 4.31 -12.99 -10.83
CA ASN A 127 5.59 -12.75 -10.16
C ASN A 127 6.08 -11.30 -10.30
N SER A 128 5.19 -10.36 -10.68
CA SER A 128 5.56 -8.94 -10.68
C SER A 128 5.64 -8.38 -9.25
N ASP A 129 6.56 -7.44 -9.06
CA ASP A 129 6.76 -6.72 -7.80
C ASP A 129 6.60 -5.20 -8.00
N ASP A 130 6.43 -4.46 -6.91
CA ASP A 130 6.32 -3.00 -6.88
C ASP A 130 7.57 -2.33 -6.26
N GLY A 131 8.61 -3.10 -5.96
CA GLY A 131 9.81 -2.66 -5.26
C GLY A 131 9.74 -2.87 -3.74
N ASP A 132 8.54 -2.98 -3.17
CA ASP A 132 8.30 -3.32 -1.75
C ASP A 132 7.96 -4.82 -1.57
N GLY A 133 7.72 -5.55 -2.67
CA GLY A 133 7.45 -6.98 -2.67
C GLY A 133 6.52 -7.43 -3.77
N PHE A 134 6.31 -8.74 -3.88
CA PHE A 134 5.46 -9.33 -4.90
C PHE A 134 3.98 -8.94 -4.73
N LEU A 135 3.34 -8.52 -5.83
CA LEU A 135 1.95 -8.03 -5.82
C LEU A 135 0.94 -9.10 -5.43
N PHE A 136 1.18 -10.35 -5.88
CA PHE A 136 0.26 -11.47 -5.74
C PHE A 136 0.67 -12.48 -4.65
N GLY A 137 1.63 -12.14 -3.80
CA GLY A 137 2.12 -13.00 -2.72
C GLY A 137 1.17 -13.12 -1.52
N GLY A 138 0.10 -12.32 -1.45
CA GLY A 138 -0.69 -12.16 -0.23
C GLY A 138 0.16 -11.58 0.89
N GLN A 139 0.20 -12.21 2.06
CA GLN A 139 1.09 -11.81 3.15
C GLN A 139 2.55 -12.19 2.92
N ARG A 140 2.86 -13.11 1.99
CA ARG A 140 4.22 -13.51 1.64
C ARG A 140 4.72 -12.72 0.44
N SER A 141 5.00 -11.45 0.65
CA SER A 141 5.48 -10.58 -0.43
C SER A 141 6.99 -10.66 -0.69
N ASP A 142 7.74 -11.43 0.07
CA ASP A 142 9.20 -11.61 0.00
C ASP A 142 9.65 -12.75 -0.93
N THR A 143 8.73 -13.62 -1.35
CA THR A 143 9.00 -14.77 -2.21
C THR A 143 8.13 -14.75 -3.45
N ALA A 144 8.69 -15.18 -4.59
CA ALA A 144 7.93 -15.26 -5.84
C ALA A 144 6.68 -16.14 -5.66
N PRO A 145 5.47 -15.61 -5.94
CA PRO A 145 4.22 -16.32 -5.69
C PRO A 145 4.04 -17.59 -6.48
N ILE A 146 4.54 -17.64 -7.73
CA ILE A 146 4.34 -18.78 -8.65
C ILE A 146 5.69 -19.35 -9.05
N ALA A 147 5.83 -20.67 -8.95
CA ALA A 147 7.00 -21.38 -9.46
C ALA A 147 7.07 -21.24 -10.99
N ASP A 148 8.31 -21.08 -11.52
CA ASP A 148 8.51 -21.05 -12.96
C ASP A 148 8.18 -22.42 -13.56
N TYR A 149 7.07 -22.47 -14.30
CA TYR A 149 6.59 -23.69 -14.96
C TYR A 149 7.56 -24.20 -16.02
N PHE A 150 8.32 -23.31 -16.66
CA PHE A 150 9.28 -23.61 -17.73
C PHE A 150 10.72 -23.64 -17.28
N ALA A 151 10.97 -23.71 -15.98
CA ALA A 151 12.32 -23.81 -15.44
C ALA A 151 13.08 -25.03 -16.03
N PRO A 152 14.41 -24.93 -16.20
CA PRO A 152 15.23 -26.04 -16.69
C PRO A 152 15.12 -27.32 -15.83
N THR A 153 14.94 -27.18 -14.53
CA THR A 153 14.52 -28.25 -13.63
C THR A 153 13.02 -28.31 -13.62
N LEU A 154 12.45 -29.46 -13.99
CA LEU A 154 10.98 -29.63 -14.03
C LEU A 154 10.32 -29.14 -12.75
N SER A 155 9.39 -28.20 -12.91
CA SER A 155 8.60 -27.68 -11.78
C SER A 155 7.70 -28.78 -11.21
N PRO A 156 7.31 -28.70 -9.92
CA PRO A 156 6.36 -29.68 -9.33
C PRO A 156 5.06 -29.78 -10.12
N ALA A 157 4.55 -28.66 -10.63
CA ALA A 157 3.35 -28.61 -11.46
C ALA A 157 3.52 -29.39 -12.78
N ARG A 158 4.67 -29.26 -13.42
CA ARG A 158 4.98 -30.00 -14.64
C ARG A 158 5.13 -31.50 -14.37
N MET A 159 5.83 -31.87 -13.32
CA MET A 159 5.98 -33.27 -12.92
C MET A 159 4.62 -33.90 -12.61
N ALA A 160 3.72 -33.17 -11.96
CA ALA A 160 2.39 -33.66 -11.66
C ALA A 160 1.53 -33.84 -12.92
N LEU A 161 1.65 -32.93 -13.90
CA LEU A 161 0.98 -33.09 -15.19
C LEU A 161 1.49 -34.31 -15.96
N ASP A 162 2.82 -34.46 -16.05
CA ASP A 162 3.43 -35.60 -16.74
C ASP A 162 3.00 -36.93 -16.08
N ALA A 163 2.97 -36.98 -14.75
CA ALA A 163 2.49 -38.14 -14.02
C ALA A 163 0.99 -38.45 -14.30
N ALA A 164 0.15 -37.40 -14.31
CA ALA A 164 -1.29 -37.57 -14.62
C ALA A 164 -1.52 -38.02 -16.06
N LEU A 165 -0.72 -37.59 -17.02
CA LEU A 165 -0.81 -38.00 -18.42
C LEU A 165 -0.50 -39.51 -18.62
N ILE A 166 0.55 -40.01 -17.97
CA ILE A 166 0.98 -41.41 -18.14
C ILE A 166 0.20 -42.41 -17.30
N ASP A 167 -0.70 -41.94 -16.42
CA ASP A 167 -1.59 -42.82 -15.68
C ASP A 167 -2.49 -43.64 -16.65
N PRO A 168 -2.43 -44.98 -16.66
CA PRO A 168 -3.16 -45.77 -17.63
C PRO A 168 -4.69 -45.80 -17.38
N VAL A 169 -5.12 -45.49 -16.18
CA VAL A 169 -6.53 -45.52 -15.77
C VAL A 169 -7.16 -44.14 -15.87
N ALA A 170 -6.59 -43.16 -15.26
CA ALA A 170 -7.12 -41.80 -15.14
C ALA A 170 -6.55 -40.84 -16.19
N GLY A 171 -5.37 -41.12 -16.74
CA GLY A 171 -4.68 -40.34 -17.77
C GLY A 171 -4.82 -40.91 -19.18
N PHE A 172 -3.91 -40.51 -20.06
CA PHE A 172 -3.85 -41.06 -21.43
C PHE A 172 -3.11 -42.41 -21.49
N GLY A 173 -2.28 -42.71 -20.47
CA GLY A 173 -1.44 -43.89 -20.42
C GLY A 173 -0.09 -43.72 -21.12
N PHE A 174 0.20 -42.54 -21.67
CA PHE A 174 1.41 -42.22 -22.41
C PHE A 174 1.67 -40.71 -22.37
N PRO A 175 2.93 -40.24 -22.66
CA PRO A 175 3.26 -38.84 -22.72
C PRO A 175 2.56 -38.09 -23.85
N ALA A 176 2.43 -36.77 -23.73
CA ALA A 176 1.73 -35.91 -24.70
C ALA A 176 2.37 -35.86 -26.08
N ASP A 177 3.65 -36.17 -26.21
CA ASP A 177 4.42 -36.23 -27.46
C ASP A 177 4.36 -37.63 -28.14
N SER A 178 3.68 -38.59 -27.53
CA SER A 178 3.53 -39.94 -28.07
C SER A 178 2.68 -39.96 -29.35
N PRO A 179 3.07 -40.74 -30.39
CA PRO A 179 2.23 -40.95 -31.55
C PRO A 179 0.84 -41.56 -31.22
N GLN A 180 0.67 -42.17 -30.05
CA GLN A 180 -0.60 -42.74 -29.58
C GLN A 180 -1.67 -41.68 -29.31
N VAL A 181 -1.30 -40.41 -29.16
CA VAL A 181 -2.23 -39.28 -29.02
C VAL A 181 -3.23 -39.22 -30.18
N ALA A 182 -2.83 -39.63 -31.39
CA ALA A 182 -3.73 -39.72 -32.56
C ALA A 182 -4.84 -40.79 -32.41
N GLN A 183 -4.74 -41.69 -31.42
CA GLN A 183 -5.74 -42.72 -31.17
C GLN A 183 -6.72 -42.36 -30.06
N LEU A 184 -6.53 -41.20 -29.40
CA LEU A 184 -7.40 -40.72 -28.34
C LEU A 184 -8.81 -40.43 -28.88
N THR A 185 -9.80 -40.99 -28.21
CA THR A 185 -11.19 -40.63 -28.49
C THR A 185 -11.54 -39.28 -27.83
N THR A 186 -12.49 -38.58 -28.43
CA THR A 186 -13.00 -37.32 -27.85
C THR A 186 -13.55 -37.51 -26.44
N GLN A 187 -14.13 -38.67 -26.15
CA GLN A 187 -14.62 -39.02 -24.83
C GLN A 187 -13.47 -39.14 -23.82
N ARG A 188 -12.38 -39.86 -24.16
CA ARG A 188 -11.22 -40.00 -23.29
C ARG A 188 -10.54 -38.68 -22.97
N ILE A 189 -10.42 -37.78 -23.96
CA ILE A 189 -9.91 -36.44 -23.80
C ILE A 189 -10.81 -35.65 -22.82
N ALA A 190 -12.14 -35.71 -22.98
CA ALA A 190 -13.04 -34.99 -22.10
C ALA A 190 -13.02 -35.54 -20.65
N GLU A 191 -13.02 -36.88 -20.48
CA GLU A 191 -12.93 -37.54 -19.17
C GLU A 191 -11.62 -37.13 -18.43
N PHE A 192 -10.50 -37.12 -19.11
CA PHE A 192 -9.24 -36.70 -18.52
C PHE A 192 -9.28 -35.23 -18.10
N ILE A 193 -9.78 -34.33 -18.97
CA ILE A 193 -9.85 -32.90 -18.71
C ILE A 193 -10.77 -32.60 -17.51
N ASP A 194 -11.95 -33.25 -17.46
CA ASP A 194 -12.95 -33.04 -16.40
C ASP A 194 -12.57 -33.75 -15.08
N GLY A 195 -11.68 -34.74 -15.12
CA GLY A 195 -11.17 -35.50 -13.97
C GLY A 195 -9.78 -35.11 -13.54
N SER A 196 -8.80 -36.02 -13.75
CA SER A 196 -7.43 -35.88 -13.21
C SER A 196 -6.73 -34.60 -13.60
N PHE A 197 -6.97 -34.08 -14.81
CA PHE A 197 -6.40 -32.80 -15.21
C PHE A 197 -6.99 -31.62 -14.41
N ALA A 198 -8.31 -31.59 -14.21
CA ALA A 198 -8.94 -30.55 -13.39
C ALA A 198 -8.45 -30.57 -11.93
N ASP A 199 -8.19 -31.78 -11.39
CA ASP A 199 -7.69 -31.96 -10.03
C ASP A 199 -6.30 -31.33 -9.81
N LEU A 200 -5.45 -31.22 -10.86
CA LEU A 200 -4.17 -30.53 -10.80
C LEU A 200 -4.32 -29.02 -10.56
N PHE A 201 -5.46 -28.44 -10.86
CA PHE A 201 -5.78 -27.02 -10.65
C PHE A 201 -6.76 -26.81 -9.50
N SER A 202 -7.04 -27.86 -8.71
CA SER A 202 -7.78 -27.73 -7.45
C SER A 202 -7.00 -26.81 -6.49
N GLU A 203 -7.70 -26.25 -5.51
CA GLU A 203 -7.04 -25.36 -4.55
C GLU A 203 -5.86 -26.02 -3.82
N ALA A 204 -6.01 -27.28 -3.42
CA ALA A 204 -4.98 -28.04 -2.73
C ALA A 204 -3.76 -28.32 -3.62
N SER A 205 -4.01 -28.77 -4.87
CA SER A 205 -2.94 -29.03 -5.84
C SER A 205 -2.21 -27.76 -6.26
N TRP A 206 -2.96 -26.68 -6.46
CA TRP A 206 -2.38 -25.38 -6.79
C TRP A 206 -1.38 -24.89 -5.73
N LYS A 207 -1.78 -24.91 -4.46
CA LYS A 207 -0.94 -24.52 -3.32
C LYS A 207 0.28 -25.43 -3.11
N SER A 208 0.18 -26.69 -3.47
CA SER A 208 1.28 -27.62 -3.28
C SER A 208 2.27 -27.66 -4.45
N GLN A 209 1.84 -27.31 -5.66
CA GLN A 209 2.59 -27.54 -6.88
C GLN A 209 2.96 -26.27 -7.65
N TRP A 210 2.10 -25.25 -7.60
CA TRP A 210 2.25 -24.01 -8.37
C TRP A 210 2.64 -22.83 -7.52
N SER A 211 2.01 -22.68 -6.35
CA SER A 211 1.96 -21.41 -5.63
C SER A 211 2.60 -21.53 -4.24
N SER A 212 3.44 -20.54 -3.93
CA SER A 212 3.95 -20.28 -2.57
C SER A 212 3.19 -19.13 -1.88
N ALA A 213 2.21 -18.49 -2.58
CA ALA A 213 1.45 -17.36 -2.08
C ALA A 213 0.62 -17.72 -0.84
N SER A 214 0.42 -16.74 0.04
CA SER A 214 -0.50 -16.85 1.16
C SER A 214 -1.94 -16.55 0.71
N ASP A 215 -2.93 -17.24 1.30
CA ASP A 215 -4.34 -16.86 1.15
C ASP A 215 -4.71 -15.66 2.01
N ALA A 216 -3.97 -15.46 3.10
CA ALA A 216 -4.14 -14.30 3.94
C ALA A 216 -3.66 -13.06 3.20
N VAL A 217 -4.49 -12.03 3.18
CA VAL A 217 -4.23 -10.74 2.55
C VAL A 217 -3.61 -9.75 3.53
N LEU A 218 -2.97 -8.71 3.01
CA LEU A 218 -2.44 -7.62 3.82
C LEU A 218 -3.58 -6.68 4.19
N GLU A 219 -3.94 -6.68 5.47
CA GLU A 219 -4.86 -5.69 6.02
C GLU A 219 -4.12 -4.38 6.29
N ASN A 220 -4.68 -3.28 5.80
CA ASN A 220 -4.13 -1.94 6.01
C ASN A 220 -5.20 -0.98 6.53
N ARG A 221 -4.82 -0.19 7.53
CA ARG A 221 -5.66 0.88 8.07
C ARG A 221 -5.58 2.09 7.14
N ILE A 222 -6.70 2.41 6.49
CA ILE A 222 -6.81 3.53 5.54
C ILE A 222 -7.42 4.79 6.13
N SER A 223 -8.05 4.70 7.31
CA SER A 223 -8.55 5.85 8.07
C SER A 223 -8.43 5.59 9.57
N LEU A 224 -8.88 6.50 10.41
CA LEU A 224 -8.85 6.33 11.87
C LEU A 224 -9.63 5.09 12.35
N HIS A 225 -10.64 4.65 11.58
CA HIS A 225 -11.58 3.60 11.99
C HIS A 225 -11.86 2.55 10.91
N GLN A 226 -11.12 2.58 9.79
CA GLN A 226 -11.36 1.67 8.66
C GLN A 226 -10.08 0.97 8.24
N THR A 227 -10.19 -0.35 8.05
CA THR A 227 -9.17 -1.21 7.43
C THR A 227 -9.71 -1.79 6.14
N ILE A 228 -8.83 -2.08 5.20
CA ILE A 228 -9.13 -2.81 3.95
C ILE A 228 -8.10 -3.89 3.70
N ASP A 229 -8.49 -4.88 2.91
CA ASP A 229 -7.59 -5.86 2.32
C ASP A 229 -6.87 -5.21 1.13
N ALA A 230 -5.58 -4.91 1.25
CA ALA A 230 -4.83 -4.15 0.24
C ALA A 230 -3.92 -5.03 -0.63
N SER A 231 -4.16 -6.34 -0.68
CA SER A 231 -3.40 -7.26 -1.52
C SER A 231 -4.28 -8.31 -2.16
N MET A 232 -3.75 -8.98 -3.20
CA MET A 232 -4.37 -10.11 -3.87
C MET A 232 -3.43 -11.32 -3.80
N SER A 233 -4.00 -12.52 -3.79
CA SER A 233 -3.21 -13.75 -3.82
C SER A 233 -3.20 -14.38 -5.21
N ALA A 234 -2.07 -14.92 -5.62
CA ALA A 234 -1.95 -15.77 -6.80
C ALA A 234 -2.80 -17.08 -6.71
N ASN A 235 -3.37 -17.36 -5.53
CA ASN A 235 -4.29 -18.46 -5.32
C ASN A 235 -5.74 -18.16 -5.77
N ASP A 236 -5.99 -16.98 -6.33
CA ASP A 236 -7.34 -16.61 -6.81
C ASP A 236 -7.85 -17.63 -7.85
N PRO A 237 -9.10 -18.09 -7.73
CA PRO A 237 -9.70 -19.06 -8.65
C PRO A 237 -9.66 -18.63 -10.12
N ALA A 238 -9.75 -17.33 -10.41
CA ALA A 238 -9.65 -16.80 -11.76
C ALA A 238 -8.32 -17.16 -12.42
N LEU A 239 -7.23 -16.99 -11.69
CA LEU A 239 -5.86 -17.21 -12.17
C LEU A 239 -5.61 -18.70 -12.41
N ARG A 240 -6.10 -19.55 -11.53
CA ARG A 240 -6.03 -21.01 -11.67
C ARG A 240 -6.77 -21.50 -12.92
N LYS A 241 -7.97 -20.99 -13.19
CA LYS A 241 -8.77 -21.34 -14.37
C LYS A 241 -8.10 -20.87 -15.66
N ILE A 242 -7.53 -19.67 -15.69
CA ILE A 242 -6.79 -19.15 -16.84
C ILE A 242 -5.55 -20.01 -17.11
N ALA A 243 -4.76 -20.31 -16.06
CA ALA A 243 -3.61 -21.20 -16.18
C ALA A 243 -4.01 -22.59 -16.71
N MET A 244 -5.09 -23.17 -16.17
CA MET A 244 -5.64 -24.44 -16.62
C MET A 244 -5.97 -24.45 -18.11
N ALA A 245 -6.62 -23.40 -18.61
CA ALA A 245 -6.95 -23.29 -20.05
C ALA A 245 -5.70 -23.21 -20.94
N TYR A 246 -4.67 -22.47 -20.50
CA TYR A 246 -3.43 -22.37 -21.25
C TYR A 246 -2.63 -23.67 -21.23
N VAL A 247 -2.48 -24.32 -20.07
CA VAL A 247 -1.80 -25.61 -19.97
C VAL A 247 -2.51 -26.70 -20.77
N MET A 248 -3.84 -26.69 -20.80
CA MET A 248 -4.64 -27.61 -21.60
C MET A 248 -4.22 -27.61 -23.08
N VAL A 249 -4.05 -26.45 -23.67
CA VAL A 249 -3.70 -26.32 -25.10
C VAL A 249 -2.20 -26.47 -25.34
N SER A 250 -1.36 -25.99 -24.42
CA SER A 250 0.09 -26.02 -24.60
C SER A 250 0.74 -27.39 -24.35
N GLU A 251 0.17 -28.20 -23.43
CA GLU A 251 0.87 -29.36 -22.89
C GLU A 251 0.15 -30.71 -23.12
N LEU A 252 -1.09 -30.75 -23.57
CA LEU A 252 -1.82 -32.01 -23.77
C LEU A 252 -1.62 -32.66 -25.18
N GLY A 253 -0.63 -32.18 -25.95
CA GLY A 253 -0.24 -32.82 -27.21
C GLY A 253 -1.22 -32.58 -28.37
N ILE A 254 -1.86 -31.39 -28.44
CA ILE A 254 -2.82 -31.02 -29.46
C ILE A 254 -2.33 -31.27 -30.89
N SER A 255 -1.00 -31.11 -31.14
CA SER A 255 -0.38 -31.32 -32.46
C SER A 255 -0.44 -32.77 -32.95
N GLY A 256 -0.54 -33.73 -32.02
CA GLY A 256 -0.65 -35.15 -32.36
C GLY A 256 -2.09 -35.66 -32.41
N MET A 257 -3.08 -34.87 -31.99
CA MET A 257 -4.48 -35.27 -31.94
C MET A 257 -5.13 -35.29 -33.30
N THR A 258 -6.21 -36.07 -33.43
CA THR A 258 -7.15 -35.95 -34.56
C THR A 258 -7.85 -34.58 -34.52
N ASN A 259 -8.40 -34.13 -35.65
CA ASN A 259 -9.17 -32.88 -35.72
C ASN A 259 -10.31 -32.82 -34.69
N ASP A 260 -11.02 -33.94 -34.49
CA ASP A 260 -12.14 -34.01 -33.52
C ASP A 260 -11.63 -33.98 -32.07
N GLY A 261 -10.46 -34.60 -31.81
CA GLY A 261 -9.78 -34.51 -30.50
C GLY A 261 -9.35 -33.08 -30.21
N ALA A 262 -8.65 -32.46 -31.15
CA ALA A 262 -8.18 -31.06 -31.04
C ALA A 262 -9.37 -30.09 -30.85
N ARG A 263 -10.43 -30.23 -31.60
CA ARG A 263 -11.67 -29.43 -31.41
C ARG A 263 -12.28 -29.60 -30.03
N THR A 264 -12.31 -30.84 -29.53
CA THR A 264 -12.83 -31.11 -28.19
C THR A 264 -12.00 -30.43 -27.12
N LEU A 265 -10.67 -30.52 -27.24
CA LEU A 265 -9.74 -29.85 -26.33
C LEU A 265 -9.91 -28.34 -26.38
N ILE A 266 -9.96 -27.74 -27.57
CA ILE A 266 -10.13 -26.28 -27.73
C ILE A 266 -11.46 -25.80 -27.14
N ARG A 267 -12.57 -26.55 -27.35
CA ARG A 267 -13.87 -26.20 -26.75
C ARG A 267 -13.83 -26.22 -25.23
N LYS A 268 -13.20 -27.24 -24.63
CA LYS A 268 -12.98 -27.31 -23.19
C LYS A 268 -12.10 -26.17 -22.68
N ALA A 269 -10.99 -25.89 -23.36
CA ALA A 269 -10.10 -24.76 -23.02
C ALA A 269 -10.82 -23.40 -23.12
N THR A 270 -11.66 -23.20 -24.16
CA THR A 270 -12.46 -21.98 -24.29
C THR A 270 -13.43 -21.83 -23.14
N ALA A 271 -14.18 -22.87 -22.79
CA ALA A 271 -15.13 -22.83 -21.69
C ALA A 271 -14.43 -22.54 -20.35
N THR A 272 -13.30 -23.22 -20.08
CA THR A 272 -12.49 -22.97 -18.87
C THR A 272 -11.92 -21.54 -18.84
N LEU A 273 -11.49 -21.01 -19.98
CA LEU A 273 -10.98 -19.63 -20.09
C LEU A 273 -12.12 -18.63 -19.85
N ASP A 274 -13.31 -18.87 -20.39
CA ASP A 274 -14.48 -18.02 -20.16
C ASP A 274 -14.89 -17.97 -18.68
N GLU A 275 -14.85 -19.10 -17.98
CA GLU A 275 -15.05 -19.15 -16.52
C GLU A 275 -13.97 -18.34 -15.79
N GLY A 276 -12.69 -18.52 -16.15
CA GLY A 276 -11.57 -17.78 -15.57
C GLY A 276 -11.71 -16.27 -15.78
N MET A 277 -12.09 -15.83 -16.99
CA MET A 277 -12.32 -14.42 -17.31
C MET A 277 -13.49 -13.82 -16.54
N ALA A 278 -14.57 -14.57 -16.33
CA ALA A 278 -15.71 -14.12 -15.54
C ALA A 278 -15.30 -13.88 -14.08
N LEU A 279 -14.54 -14.81 -13.51
CA LEU A 279 -13.98 -14.68 -12.15
C LEU A 279 -12.97 -13.52 -12.09
N LEU A 280 -12.12 -13.33 -13.10
CA LEU A 280 -11.15 -12.23 -13.16
C LEU A 280 -11.83 -10.87 -13.15
N LYS A 281 -12.96 -10.71 -13.84
CA LYS A 281 -13.77 -9.47 -13.79
C LYS A 281 -14.26 -9.19 -12.36
N THR A 282 -14.66 -10.22 -11.62
CA THR A 282 -15.07 -10.08 -10.21
C THR A 282 -13.89 -9.67 -9.33
N SER A 283 -12.71 -10.26 -9.52
CA SER A 283 -11.50 -9.90 -8.78
C SER A 283 -11.06 -8.47 -9.10
N ARG A 284 -11.11 -8.04 -10.36
CA ARG A 284 -10.85 -6.65 -10.77
C ARG A 284 -11.84 -5.66 -10.17
N ALA A 285 -13.12 -6.00 -10.13
CA ALA A 285 -14.13 -5.16 -9.49
C ALA A 285 -13.84 -4.97 -8.00
N ARG A 286 -13.39 -6.02 -7.31
CA ARG A 286 -12.98 -5.97 -5.90
C ARG A 286 -11.80 -5.03 -5.70
N VAL A 287 -10.77 -5.12 -6.55
CA VAL A 287 -9.62 -4.19 -6.52
C VAL A 287 -10.08 -2.74 -6.81
N GLY A 288 -11.01 -2.52 -7.73
CA GLY A 288 -11.60 -1.20 -7.98
C GLY A 288 -12.33 -0.63 -6.76
N VAL A 289 -13.05 -1.46 -6.00
CA VAL A 289 -13.66 -1.02 -4.73
C VAL A 289 -12.61 -0.64 -3.69
N MET A 290 -11.47 -1.35 -3.63
CA MET A 290 -10.36 -0.97 -2.75
C MET A 290 -9.80 0.41 -3.13
N GLN A 291 -9.56 0.67 -4.42
CA GLN A 291 -9.10 1.97 -4.92
C GLN A 291 -10.05 3.10 -4.49
N GLN A 292 -11.34 2.93 -4.75
CA GLN A 292 -12.37 3.91 -4.37
C GLN A 292 -12.43 4.14 -2.85
N SER A 293 -12.28 3.08 -2.05
CA SER A 293 -12.29 3.19 -0.60
C SER A 293 -11.10 3.98 -0.06
N ILE A 294 -9.90 3.80 -0.66
CA ILE A 294 -8.71 4.58 -0.31
C ILE A 294 -8.89 6.04 -0.70
N GLU A 295 -9.38 6.33 -1.90
CA GLU A 295 -9.62 7.69 -2.39
C GLU A 295 -10.58 8.47 -1.47
N ILE A 296 -11.72 7.88 -1.12
CA ILE A 296 -12.68 8.48 -0.18
C ILE A 296 -12.04 8.69 1.20
N ALA A 297 -11.24 7.73 1.68
CA ALA A 297 -10.55 7.86 2.96
C ALA A 297 -9.53 9.00 2.93
N ASP A 298 -8.78 9.14 1.84
CA ASP A 298 -7.77 10.20 1.66
C ASP A 298 -8.41 11.59 1.60
N GLU A 299 -9.52 11.77 0.89
CA GLU A 299 -10.26 13.03 0.85
C GLU A 299 -10.76 13.44 2.25
N ASN A 300 -11.29 12.48 3.02
CA ASN A 300 -11.75 12.74 4.38
C ASN A 300 -10.59 13.06 5.32
N LEU A 301 -9.48 12.32 5.24
CA LEU A 301 -8.29 12.56 6.05
C LEU A 301 -7.62 13.90 5.70
N GLN A 302 -7.59 14.28 4.43
CA GLN A 302 -7.07 15.59 4.01
C GLN A 302 -7.91 16.72 4.60
N SER A 303 -9.24 16.63 4.48
CA SER A 303 -10.17 17.61 5.06
C SER A 303 -10.02 17.70 6.59
N TYR A 304 -9.82 16.55 7.25
CA TYR A 304 -9.58 16.51 8.69
C TYR A 304 -8.20 17.12 9.06
N SER A 305 -7.17 16.84 8.28
CA SER A 305 -5.83 17.43 8.45
C SER A 305 -5.88 18.96 8.34
N ASP A 306 -6.58 19.49 7.32
CA ASP A 306 -6.72 20.94 7.10
C ASP A 306 -7.45 21.61 8.27
N MET A 307 -8.49 20.97 8.80
CA MET A 307 -9.20 21.46 9.99
C MET A 307 -8.27 21.49 11.23
N LEU A 308 -7.50 20.41 11.45
CA LEU A 308 -6.54 20.35 12.56
C LEU A 308 -5.44 21.42 12.44
N GLU A 309 -4.97 21.71 11.22
CA GLU A 309 -3.98 22.78 10.98
C GLU A 309 -4.54 24.16 11.29
N ILE A 310 -5.79 24.44 10.89
CA ILE A 310 -6.50 25.68 11.20
C ILE A 310 -6.63 25.85 12.73
N ASP A 311 -7.08 24.79 13.42
CA ASP A 311 -7.26 24.84 14.87
C ASP A 311 -5.93 24.96 15.63
N ALA A 312 -4.89 24.24 15.22
CA ALA A 312 -3.54 24.37 15.77
C ALA A 312 -2.97 25.77 15.54
N THR A 313 -3.23 26.38 14.37
CA THR A 313 -2.82 27.75 14.06
C THR A 313 -3.56 28.76 14.93
N ARG A 314 -4.88 28.61 15.08
CA ARG A 314 -5.69 29.51 15.94
C ARG A 314 -5.28 29.43 17.40
N LEU A 315 -5.00 28.22 17.91
CA LEU A 315 -4.56 28.04 19.29
C LEU A 315 -3.20 28.66 19.55
N GLY A 316 -2.30 28.61 18.58
CA GLY A 316 -0.93 29.14 18.70
C GLY A 316 -0.75 30.57 18.19
N ALA A 317 -1.79 31.20 17.61
CA ALA A 317 -1.68 32.53 17.08
C ALA A 317 -1.64 33.60 18.18
N VAL A 318 -0.85 34.66 17.96
CA VAL A 318 -0.84 35.86 18.80
C VAL A 318 -1.43 37.04 18.07
N ASP A 319 -2.14 37.90 18.80
CA ASP A 319 -2.51 39.22 18.27
C ASP A 319 -1.26 40.10 18.16
N ARG A 320 -0.86 40.40 16.94
CA ARG A 320 0.33 41.19 16.65
C ARG A 320 0.22 42.62 17.19
N SER A 321 -0.97 43.20 17.24
CA SER A 321 -1.21 44.55 17.75
C SER A 321 -1.02 44.57 19.26
N GLU A 322 -1.62 43.60 19.95
CA GLU A 322 -1.45 43.43 21.41
C GLU A 322 0.02 43.12 21.76
N THR A 323 0.68 42.24 21.00
CA THR A 323 2.08 41.88 21.22
C THR A 323 3.02 43.08 21.03
N ALA A 324 2.77 43.92 20.00
CA ALA A 324 3.52 45.17 19.79
C ALA A 324 3.33 46.17 20.96
N THR A 325 2.11 46.27 21.50
CA THR A 325 1.83 47.11 22.67
C THR A 325 2.58 46.58 23.89
N ARG A 326 2.59 45.26 24.14
CA ARG A 326 3.32 44.65 25.25
C ARG A 326 4.86 44.86 25.11
N ILE A 327 5.42 44.82 23.90
CA ILE A 327 6.81 45.14 23.63
C ILE A 327 7.12 46.56 24.07
N ASN A 328 6.31 47.53 23.67
CA ASN A 328 6.51 48.94 24.03
C ASN A 328 6.42 49.18 25.55
N GLU A 329 5.49 48.52 26.22
CA GLU A 329 5.38 48.56 27.69
C GLU A 329 6.63 47.99 28.37
N VAL A 330 7.14 46.84 27.91
CA VAL A 330 8.34 46.21 28.48
C VAL A 330 9.58 47.10 28.24
N LEU A 331 9.72 47.70 27.06
CA LEU A 331 10.78 48.64 26.74
C LEU A 331 10.78 49.85 27.69
N THR A 332 9.61 50.47 27.87
CA THR A 332 9.44 51.63 28.78
C THR A 332 9.79 51.26 30.23
N ARG A 333 9.41 50.05 30.69
CA ARG A 333 9.75 49.53 32.02
C ARG A 333 11.24 49.28 32.17
N ILE A 334 11.94 48.77 31.15
CA ILE A 334 13.38 48.57 31.10
C ILE A 334 14.09 49.92 31.18
N GLU A 335 13.70 50.93 30.41
CA GLU A 335 14.26 52.26 30.42
C GLU A 335 14.11 52.91 31.81
N THR A 336 12.89 52.80 32.38
CA THR A 336 12.62 53.32 33.73
C THR A 336 13.50 52.63 34.78
N ALA A 337 13.66 51.28 34.69
CA ALA A 337 14.50 50.53 35.61
C ALA A 337 16.00 50.90 35.50
N TYR A 338 16.50 51.16 34.29
CA TYR A 338 17.86 51.66 34.09
C TYR A 338 18.05 53.09 34.69
N ALA A 339 17.07 54.00 34.46
CA ALA A 339 17.09 55.32 35.02
C ALA A 339 17.09 55.29 36.55
N LEU A 340 16.30 54.43 37.16
CA LEU A 340 16.24 54.22 38.61
C LEU A 340 17.57 53.65 39.15
N THR A 341 18.14 52.67 38.45
CA THR A 341 19.44 52.08 38.84
C THR A 341 20.56 53.12 38.82
N ALA A 342 20.62 53.97 37.80
CA ALA A 342 21.56 55.05 37.69
C ALA A 342 21.40 56.07 38.86
N ARG A 343 20.17 56.45 39.18
CA ARG A 343 19.87 57.35 40.30
C ARG A 343 20.25 56.79 41.67
N ILE A 344 19.97 55.49 41.91
CA ILE A 344 20.39 54.83 43.17
C ILE A 344 21.92 54.74 43.26
N SER A 345 22.59 54.44 42.14
CA SER A 345 24.06 54.42 42.10
C SER A 345 24.68 55.81 42.43
N GLN A 346 24.12 56.88 41.89
CA GLN A 346 24.55 58.25 42.21
C GLN A 346 24.32 58.58 43.68
N LEU A 347 23.19 58.25 44.29
CA LEU A 347 22.92 58.50 45.70
C LEU A 347 23.79 57.66 46.63
N SER A 348 24.29 56.51 46.24
CA SER A 348 25.21 55.70 47.04
C SER A 348 26.66 56.30 47.02
N LEU A 349 27.09 56.91 45.92
CA LEU A 349 28.37 57.57 45.84
C LEU A 349 28.44 58.87 46.67
N THR A 350 27.37 59.68 46.72
CA THR A 350 27.28 60.89 47.52
C THR A 350 27.19 60.64 49.02
N ARG A 351 26.97 59.45 49.50
CA ARG A 351 26.96 59.07 50.92
C ARG A 351 28.32 58.56 51.41
N TYR A 352 29.32 58.43 50.55
CA TYR A 352 30.66 57.90 50.84
C TYR A 352 31.75 58.99 50.70
N ILE A 353 31.37 60.20 50.30
CA ILE A 353 32.18 61.43 50.34
C ILE A 353 31.62 62.31 51.45
#